data_ad59b88b68fe87d6ed8aad55dd259f5b
#
_entry.id   ad59b88b68fe87d6ed8aad55dd259f5b
#
_cell.length_a   1.000
_cell.length_b   1.000
_cell.length_c   1.000
_cell.angle_alpha   90.00
_cell.angle_beta   90.00
_cell.angle_gamma   90.00
#
_symmetry.space_group_name_H-M   'P 1'
#
loop_
_entity.id
_entity.type
_entity.pdbx_description
1 polymer ?
#
loop_
_entity_poly.entity_id
_entity_poly.type
_entity_poly.pdbx_seq_one_letter_code
_entity_poly.pdbx_strand_id
1 'polypeptide(L)'
;MQANFYVTETEHGNQDLYYYRKSVWEKLINNAITCLKDQGYCDLDDVTARNIMKNRKFGFSKLRLRPKGNGMRVLANLQASSKRPTLKSSLENQSCGMHGKGKSHQKKVIFNHFKSVNFVLRDTHAVLKGIQLKEPKKLGSSVFD
;
A
#
# COMPACT_ATOMS: atom_id res chain seq x y z
N MET A 1 16.63 -22.39 5.60
CA MET A 1 15.23 -22.42 6.11
C MET A 1 14.30 -21.37 5.47
N GLN A 2 14.75 -20.15 5.15
CA GLN A 2 13.87 -19.10 4.56
C GLN A 2 13.36 -19.39 3.14
N ALA A 3 13.94 -20.33 2.41
CA ALA A 3 13.51 -20.61 1.03
C ALA A 3 12.07 -21.13 0.93
N ASN A 4 11.59 -21.90 1.91
CA ASN A 4 10.31 -22.61 1.83
C ASN A 4 9.23 -22.09 2.77
N PHE A 5 9.57 -21.16 3.68
CA PHE A 5 8.63 -20.64 4.68
C PHE A 5 8.50 -19.14 4.60
N TYR A 6 7.31 -18.67 4.89
CA TYR A 6 6.98 -17.28 5.18
C TYR A 6 6.82 -17.11 6.69
N VAL A 7 7.44 -16.08 7.26
CA VAL A 7 7.41 -15.81 8.69
C VAL A 7 6.60 -14.53 8.94
N THR A 8 5.67 -14.56 9.85
CA THR A 8 4.84 -13.41 10.22
C THR A 8 4.52 -13.40 11.71
N GLU A 9 4.17 -12.24 12.24
CA GLU A 9 3.74 -12.05 13.61
C GLU A 9 2.34 -12.64 13.84
N THR A 10 2.05 -13.03 15.10
CA THR A 10 0.73 -13.48 15.52
C THR A 10 -0.29 -12.35 15.55
N GLU A 11 -1.57 -12.68 15.69
CA GLU A 11 -2.67 -11.70 15.77
C GLU A 11 -2.52 -10.75 16.95
N HIS A 12 -2.03 -11.23 18.08
CA HIS A 12 -1.94 -10.49 19.33
C HIS A 12 -0.64 -9.72 19.52
N GLY A 13 0.30 -9.81 18.60
CA GLY A 13 1.55 -9.06 18.66
C GLY A 13 2.51 -9.45 19.81
N ASN A 14 2.28 -10.59 20.46
CA ASN A 14 3.05 -11.10 21.59
C ASN A 14 4.36 -11.76 21.14
N GLN A 15 5.19 -11.10 20.35
CA GLN A 15 6.49 -11.60 19.88
C GLN A 15 6.52 -13.02 19.29
N ASP A 16 5.39 -13.73 19.30
CA ASP A 16 5.27 -15.06 18.71
C ASP A 16 5.29 -14.96 17.19
N LEU A 17 6.02 -15.86 16.54
CA LEU A 17 6.16 -15.91 15.10
C LEU A 17 5.48 -17.15 14.55
N TYR A 18 4.65 -16.96 13.51
CA TYR A 18 4.09 -18.04 12.72
C TYR A 18 4.92 -18.33 11.49
N TYR A 19 5.11 -19.62 11.21
CA TYR A 19 5.83 -20.13 10.05
C TYR A 19 4.83 -20.81 9.11
N TYR A 20 4.61 -20.22 7.96
CA TYR A 20 3.74 -20.78 6.93
C TYR A 20 4.58 -21.31 5.77
N ARG A 21 4.27 -22.51 5.27
CA ARG A 21 4.79 -22.93 3.98
C ARG A 21 4.35 -21.92 2.91
N LYS A 22 5.22 -21.57 1.98
CA LYS A 22 4.89 -20.55 0.94
C LYS A 22 3.62 -20.90 0.16
N SER A 23 3.42 -22.18 -0.19
CA SER A 23 2.20 -22.62 -0.89
C SER A 23 0.92 -22.42 -0.07
N VAL A 24 0.99 -22.58 1.25
CA VAL A 24 -0.15 -22.32 2.15
C VAL A 24 -0.37 -20.80 2.27
N TRP A 25 0.72 -20.05 2.42
CA TRP A 25 0.67 -18.60 2.50
C TRP A 25 0.06 -17.96 1.25
N GLU A 26 0.44 -18.42 0.06
CA GLU A 26 -0.14 -17.98 -1.23
C GLU A 26 -1.64 -18.25 -1.31
N LYS A 27 -2.10 -19.43 -0.86
CA LYS A 27 -3.53 -19.73 -0.79
C LYS A 27 -4.27 -18.77 0.13
N LEU A 28 -3.72 -18.49 1.32
CA LEU A 28 -4.31 -17.54 2.26
C LEU A 28 -4.39 -16.13 1.68
N ILE A 29 -3.34 -15.67 1.00
CA ILE A 29 -3.33 -14.36 0.32
C ILE A 29 -4.41 -14.32 -0.77
N ASN A 30 -4.46 -15.33 -1.64
CA ASN A 30 -5.43 -15.37 -2.74
C ASN A 30 -6.87 -15.35 -2.21
N ASN A 31 -7.16 -16.10 -1.16
CA ASN A 31 -8.48 -16.07 -0.51
C ASN A 31 -8.79 -14.67 0.04
N ALA A 32 -7.83 -14.02 0.70
CA ALA A 32 -8.02 -12.67 1.23
C ALA A 32 -8.26 -11.64 0.11
N ILE A 33 -7.56 -11.76 -1.02
CA ILE A 33 -7.76 -10.90 -2.19
C ILE A 33 -9.15 -11.14 -2.79
N THR A 34 -9.58 -12.39 -2.91
CA THR A 34 -10.93 -12.74 -3.39
C THR A 34 -11.99 -12.09 -2.50
N CYS A 35 -11.88 -12.25 -1.17
CA CYS A 35 -12.80 -11.59 -0.23
C CYS A 35 -12.83 -10.08 -0.37
N LEU A 36 -11.68 -9.42 -0.65
CA LEU A 36 -11.66 -7.99 -0.91
C LEU A 36 -12.42 -7.64 -2.20
N LYS A 37 -12.25 -8.42 -3.25
CA LYS A 37 -12.99 -8.23 -4.52
C LYS A 37 -14.50 -8.37 -4.32
N ASP A 38 -14.92 -9.36 -3.55
CA ASP A 38 -16.33 -9.56 -3.19
C ASP A 38 -16.91 -8.38 -2.39
N GLN A 39 -16.06 -7.66 -1.64
CA GLN A 39 -16.41 -6.42 -0.93
C GLN A 39 -16.39 -5.17 -1.81
N GLY A 40 -16.16 -5.30 -3.12
CA GLY A 40 -16.18 -4.20 -4.08
C GLY A 40 -14.83 -3.54 -4.35
N TYR A 41 -13.71 -4.10 -3.86
CA TYR A 41 -12.38 -3.64 -4.25
C TYR A 41 -12.01 -4.17 -5.64
N CYS A 42 -11.35 -3.35 -6.44
CA CYS A 42 -10.93 -3.71 -7.79
C CYS A 42 -9.41 -3.70 -7.91
N ASP A 43 -8.88 -4.64 -8.69
CA ASP A 43 -7.49 -4.54 -9.14
C ASP A 43 -7.35 -3.39 -10.14
N LEU A 44 -6.27 -2.66 -10.06
CA LEU A 44 -5.91 -1.66 -11.06
C LEU A 44 -4.73 -2.18 -11.88
N ASP A 45 -4.84 -2.00 -13.18
CA ASP A 45 -3.70 -2.23 -14.07
C ASP A 45 -2.57 -1.23 -13.78
N ASP A 46 -1.34 -1.62 -14.13
CA ASP A 46 -0.14 -0.83 -13.84
C ASP A 46 -0.15 0.56 -14.49
N VAL A 47 -0.82 0.72 -15.63
CA VAL A 47 -0.91 2.01 -16.35
C VAL A 47 -1.82 2.95 -15.58
N THR A 48 -3.02 2.49 -15.24
CA THR A 48 -4.00 3.25 -14.46
C THR A 48 -3.45 3.61 -13.08
N ALA A 49 -2.83 2.66 -12.39
CA ALA A 49 -2.18 2.91 -11.11
C ALA A 49 -1.09 3.98 -11.20
N ARG A 50 -0.23 3.95 -12.24
CA ARG A 50 0.78 4.99 -12.48
C ARG A 50 0.17 6.34 -12.76
N ASN A 51 -0.91 6.41 -13.54
CA ASN A 51 -1.59 7.67 -13.85
C ASN A 51 -2.23 8.30 -12.60
N ILE A 52 -2.90 7.50 -11.76
CA ILE A 52 -3.44 7.95 -10.48
C ILE A 52 -2.31 8.47 -9.58
N MET A 53 -1.20 7.74 -9.49
CA MET A 53 -0.04 8.17 -8.70
C MET A 53 0.63 9.43 -9.26
N LYS A 54 0.71 9.60 -10.59
CA LYS A 54 1.25 10.83 -11.21
C LYS A 54 0.44 12.06 -10.84
N ASN A 55 -0.88 11.95 -10.90
CA ASN A 55 -1.78 13.05 -10.62
C ASN A 55 -1.82 13.44 -9.13
N ARG A 56 -1.29 12.61 -8.25
CA ARG A 56 -1.15 12.85 -6.79
C ARG A 56 -2.44 13.32 -6.09
N LYS A 57 -3.59 13.09 -6.70
CA LYS A 57 -4.88 13.49 -6.15
C LYS A 57 -5.29 12.67 -4.94
N PHE A 58 -4.81 11.42 -4.88
CA PHE A 58 -5.12 10.49 -3.79
C PHE A 58 -3.85 10.00 -3.14
N GLY A 59 -3.90 9.81 -1.82
CA GLY A 59 -2.88 9.09 -1.09
C GLY A 59 -3.01 7.60 -1.34
N PHE A 60 -1.93 6.85 -1.13
CA PHE A 60 -1.97 5.40 -1.13
C PHE A 60 -1.24 4.85 0.09
N SER A 61 -1.61 3.67 0.51
CA SER A 61 -1.02 2.98 1.63
C SER A 61 -0.62 1.56 1.25
N LYS A 62 0.42 1.04 1.93
CA LYS A 62 0.82 -0.35 1.78
C LYS A 62 -0.16 -1.25 2.51
N LEU A 63 -0.72 -2.21 1.78
CA LEU A 63 -1.53 -3.26 2.36
C LEU A 63 -0.65 -4.30 3.05
N ARG A 64 -0.99 -4.68 4.27
CA ARG A 64 -0.42 -5.80 5.00
C ARG A 64 -1.50 -6.81 5.28
N LEU A 65 -1.18 -8.07 5.09
CA LEU A 65 -2.05 -9.18 5.45
C LEU A 65 -1.47 -9.85 6.70
N ARG A 66 -2.28 -10.00 7.73
CA ARG A 66 -1.91 -10.65 8.99
C ARG A 66 -2.85 -11.83 9.24
N PRO A 67 -2.33 -13.01 9.57
CA PRO A 67 -3.16 -14.15 9.94
C PRO A 67 -4.05 -13.83 11.14
N LYS A 68 -5.27 -14.32 11.10
CA LYS A 68 -6.24 -14.32 12.17
C LYS A 68 -6.78 -15.74 12.32
N GLY A 69 -7.30 -16.14 13.48
CA GLY A 69 -7.73 -17.51 13.77
C GLY A 69 -8.49 -18.20 12.62
N ASN A 70 -9.43 -17.50 11.98
CA ASN A 70 -10.24 -18.03 10.87
C ASN A 70 -9.99 -17.29 9.53
N GLY A 71 -8.75 -16.89 9.23
CA GLY A 71 -8.46 -16.24 7.94
C GLY A 71 -7.37 -15.19 7.99
N MET A 72 -7.56 -14.12 7.23
CA MET A 72 -6.59 -13.03 7.11
C MET A 72 -7.23 -11.69 7.47
N ARG A 73 -6.52 -10.91 8.28
CA ARG A 73 -6.87 -9.51 8.55
C ARG A 73 -6.11 -8.61 7.59
N VAL A 74 -6.84 -7.76 6.92
CA VAL A 74 -6.29 -6.74 6.01
C VAL A 74 -6.01 -5.48 6.81
N LEU A 75 -4.77 -4.99 6.77
CA LEU A 75 -4.33 -3.82 7.50
C LEU A 75 -3.70 -2.81 6.54
N ALA A 76 -4.07 -1.54 6.68
CA ALA A 76 -3.46 -0.44 5.97
C ALA A 76 -3.13 0.71 6.92
N ASN A 77 -1.92 1.24 6.86
CA ASN A 77 -1.55 2.40 7.65
C ASN A 77 -1.84 3.68 6.84
N LEU A 78 -3.01 4.27 7.08
CA LEU A 78 -3.47 5.47 6.37
C LEU A 78 -2.77 6.76 6.83
N GLN A 79 -2.05 6.73 7.96
CA GLN A 79 -1.29 7.87 8.46
C GLN A 79 0.14 7.92 7.90
N ALA A 80 0.69 6.81 7.45
CA ALA A 80 2.04 6.76 6.94
C ALA A 80 2.13 7.36 5.53
N SER A 81 3.12 8.23 5.33
CA SER A 81 3.53 8.64 3.98
C SER A 81 4.19 7.48 3.25
N SER A 82 4.05 7.44 1.95
CA SER A 82 4.61 6.38 1.11
C SER A 82 5.72 6.89 0.20
N LYS A 83 6.70 6.02 -0.07
CA LYS A 83 7.81 6.30 -0.98
C LYS A 83 7.82 5.27 -2.10
N ARG A 84 7.95 5.71 -3.33
CA ARG A 84 8.12 4.82 -4.49
C ARG A 84 9.35 5.21 -5.27
N PRO A 85 10.16 4.24 -5.72
CA PRO A 85 11.28 4.54 -6.59
C PRO A 85 10.76 5.13 -7.91
N THR A 86 11.43 6.17 -8.39
CA THR A 86 11.14 6.75 -9.68
C THR A 86 11.65 5.80 -10.76
N LEU A 87 10.75 5.26 -11.57
CA LEU A 87 11.15 4.55 -12.78
C LEU A 87 11.70 5.58 -13.76
N LYS A 88 13.02 5.69 -13.86
CA LYS A 88 13.64 6.39 -14.99
C LYS A 88 13.29 5.58 -16.23
N SER A 89 12.56 6.20 -17.16
CA SER A 89 12.43 5.67 -18.50
C SER A 89 13.84 5.52 -19.06
N SER A 90 14.18 4.32 -19.50
CA SER A 90 15.50 3.96 -20.05
C SER A 90 15.79 4.59 -21.44
N LEU A 91 15.19 5.75 -21.75
CA LEU A 91 15.21 6.37 -23.07
C LEU A 91 16.08 7.61 -23.18
N GLU A 92 16.88 7.94 -22.18
CA GLU A 92 17.86 9.04 -22.34
C GLU A 92 19.24 8.53 -21.92
N ASN A 93 20.03 8.17 -22.91
CA ASN A 93 21.46 8.39 -23.11
C ASN A 93 22.11 7.24 -23.88
N GLN A 94 21.81 7.17 -25.19
CA GLN A 94 22.82 6.78 -26.17
C GLN A 94 23.48 8.08 -26.67
N SER A 95 24.46 8.59 -25.94
CA SER A 95 25.47 9.44 -26.54
C SER A 95 26.80 8.73 -26.39
N CYS A 96 27.36 8.39 -27.53
CA CYS A 96 28.74 7.94 -27.70
C CYS A 96 29.72 8.85 -26.98
N GLY A 97 30.60 8.25 -26.19
CA GLY A 97 31.74 8.93 -25.56
C GLY A 97 32.73 7.89 -25.08
N MET A 98 33.82 7.73 -25.84
CA MET A 98 34.94 6.84 -25.54
C MET A 98 35.65 7.16 -24.24
N HIS A 99 36.18 6.10 -23.62
CA HIS A 99 37.31 6.02 -22.67
C HIS A 99 37.18 6.76 -21.32
N GLY A 100 37.06 5.98 -20.25
CA GLY A 100 37.30 6.43 -18.89
C GLY A 100 37.13 5.32 -17.86
N LYS A 101 38.22 4.94 -17.20
CA LYS A 101 38.41 3.89 -16.18
C LYS A 101 37.29 3.82 -15.14
N GLY A 102 36.84 2.61 -14.84
CA GLY A 102 35.78 2.22 -13.94
C GLY A 102 35.85 2.85 -12.54
N LYS A 103 34.88 3.70 -12.26
CA LYS A 103 34.33 3.90 -10.92
C LYS A 103 32.89 3.37 -10.97
N SER A 104 32.60 2.37 -10.16
CA SER A 104 31.24 1.85 -10.02
C SER A 104 30.32 2.99 -9.52
N HIS A 105 29.65 3.65 -10.44
CA HIS A 105 28.62 4.62 -10.09
C HIS A 105 27.43 3.85 -9.49
N GLN A 106 27.32 3.83 -8.18
CA GLN A 106 26.10 3.43 -7.50
C GLN A 106 24.97 4.30 -8.06
N LYS A 107 24.08 3.71 -8.84
CA LYS A 107 22.89 4.40 -9.38
C LYS A 107 22.06 4.89 -8.21
N LYS A 108 22.08 6.19 -7.94
CA LYS A 108 21.29 6.83 -6.90
C LYS A 108 19.80 6.66 -7.26
N VAL A 109 19.09 5.82 -6.52
CA VAL A 109 17.64 5.64 -6.70
C VAL A 109 16.93 6.89 -6.18
N ILE A 110 16.23 7.60 -7.04
CA ILE A 110 15.41 8.75 -6.67
C ILE A 110 14.04 8.24 -6.26
N PHE A 111 13.53 8.68 -5.11
CA PHE A 111 12.22 8.29 -4.60
C PHE A 111 11.22 9.44 -4.73
N ASN A 112 10.04 9.15 -5.25
CA ASN A 112 8.88 10.01 -5.16
C ASN A 112 8.21 9.81 -3.80
N HIS A 113 7.94 10.91 -3.10
CA HIS A 113 7.22 10.93 -1.83
C HIS A 113 5.76 11.26 -2.08
N PHE A 114 4.88 10.50 -1.44
CA PHE A 114 3.43 10.69 -1.49
C PHE A 114 2.92 10.97 -0.08
N LYS A 115 2.01 11.94 0.01
CA LYS A 115 1.33 12.24 1.27
C LYS A 115 0.50 11.05 1.73
N SER A 116 0.27 10.93 3.03
CA SER A 116 -0.58 9.89 3.58
C SER A 116 -2.04 10.07 3.14
N VAL A 117 -2.81 8.99 3.17
CA VAL A 117 -4.25 9.04 2.84
C VAL A 117 -4.98 10.00 3.76
N ASN A 118 -4.73 9.92 5.07
CA ASN A 118 -5.35 10.82 6.05
C ASN A 118 -5.00 12.29 5.83
N PHE A 119 -3.78 12.58 5.37
CA PHE A 119 -3.39 13.94 5.03
C PHE A 119 -4.18 14.47 3.83
N VAL A 120 -4.35 13.66 2.78
CA VAL A 120 -5.10 14.06 1.57
C VAL A 120 -6.58 14.25 1.89
N LEU A 121 -7.15 13.41 2.76
CA LEU A 121 -8.57 13.46 3.13
C LEU A 121 -8.90 14.43 4.27
N ARG A 122 -7.90 15.10 4.86
CA ARG A 122 -8.08 15.95 6.04
C ARG A 122 -9.16 17.02 5.83
N ASP A 123 -9.12 17.71 4.71
CA ASP A 123 -10.04 18.82 4.43
C ASP A 123 -11.45 18.30 4.12
N THR A 124 -11.56 17.18 3.40
CA THR A 124 -12.84 16.47 3.20
C THR A 124 -13.45 16.02 4.53
N HIS A 125 -12.64 15.45 5.43
CA HIS A 125 -13.09 15.06 6.77
C HIS A 125 -13.59 16.26 7.57
N ALA A 126 -12.89 17.40 7.53
CA ALA A 126 -13.31 18.61 8.22
C ALA A 126 -14.68 19.13 7.72
N VAL A 127 -14.89 19.12 6.39
CA VAL A 127 -16.16 19.48 5.78
C VAL A 127 -17.29 18.53 6.21
N LEU A 128 -17.07 17.22 6.11
CA LEU A 128 -18.06 16.20 6.51
C LEU A 128 -18.43 16.32 7.99
N LYS A 129 -17.43 16.54 8.85
CA LYS A 129 -17.65 16.75 10.26
C LYS A 129 -18.46 18.04 10.54
N GLY A 130 -18.19 19.11 9.79
CA GLY A 130 -18.99 20.35 9.86
C GLY A 130 -20.46 20.14 9.45
N ILE A 131 -20.70 19.36 8.40
CA ILE A 131 -22.04 18.98 7.97
C ILE A 131 -22.75 18.11 9.02
N GLN A 132 -22.05 17.12 9.58
CA GLN A 132 -22.58 16.25 10.62
C GLN A 132 -23.02 17.03 11.86
N LEU A 133 -22.26 18.05 12.27
CA LEU A 133 -22.62 18.91 13.41
C LEU A 133 -23.83 19.80 13.11
N LYS A 134 -24.00 20.28 11.86
CA LYS A 134 -25.13 21.12 11.46
C LYS A 134 -26.40 20.32 11.19
N GLU A 135 -26.26 19.15 10.62
CA GLU A 135 -27.37 18.32 10.14
C GLU A 135 -27.16 16.83 10.49
N PRO A 136 -27.21 16.49 11.79
CA PRO A 136 -26.87 15.14 12.25
C PRO A 136 -27.78 14.04 11.68
N LYS A 137 -28.99 14.38 11.22
CA LYS A 137 -29.94 13.43 10.65
C LYS A 137 -29.65 13.08 9.19
N LYS A 138 -28.86 13.87 8.45
CA LYS A 138 -28.55 13.62 7.03
C LYS A 138 -27.36 12.66 6.83
N LEU A 139 -26.42 12.70 7.71
CA LEU A 139 -25.30 11.74 7.74
C LEU A 139 -25.63 10.74 8.82
N GLY A 140 -26.19 9.60 8.49
CA GLY A 140 -26.63 8.59 9.42
C GLY A 140 -25.64 8.42 10.60
N SER A 141 -26.17 8.35 11.82
CA SER A 141 -25.38 8.05 13.00
C SER A 141 -24.86 6.62 12.82
N SER A 142 -23.65 6.46 12.32
CA SER A 142 -22.93 5.20 12.45
C SER A 142 -22.45 5.11 13.90
N VAL A 143 -23.35 4.75 14.80
CA VAL A 143 -22.96 4.24 16.09
C VAL A 143 -22.43 2.84 15.81
N PHE A 144 -21.13 2.73 15.72
CA PHE A 144 -20.46 1.44 15.87
C PHE A 144 -20.41 1.19 17.40
N ASP A 145 -21.41 0.50 17.89
CA ASP A 145 -21.35 -0.15 19.20
C ASP A 145 -20.39 -1.34 19.15
#